data_540a1b3b0191678a380a701273c85d59
#
_entry.id   540a1b3b0191678a380a701273c85d59
#
_cell.length_a   1.000
_cell.length_b   1.000
_cell.length_c   1.000
_cell.angle_alpha   90.00
_cell.angle_beta   90.00
_cell.angle_gamma   90.00
#
_symmetry.space_group_name_H-M   'P 1'
#
loop_
_entity.id
_entity.type
_entity.pdbx_description
1 polymer ?
#
loop_
_entity_poly.entity_id
_entity_poly.type
_entity_poly.pdbx_seq_one_letter_code
_entity_poly.pdbx_strand_id
1 'polypeptide(L)'
;FDAPVFTLSHTAGFKGVLGGEYNYNLTEIGLYKRFWFSSWGKIDMFVKGGAQWNKVPFPLLIMPAANLSYILQRETFNLINNMEFLNDRYASLDVSWDLNGKIFNRIPLLKKLKWREAIGFKMLYGHLTDKNNPMKHPGDSELFLFPTRDGRPTSFVMDPKTPYMECSVGI
;
A
#
# COMPACT_ATOMS: atom_id res chain seq x y z
N PHE A 1 16.50 8.50 17.20
CA PHE A 1 17.43 7.83 16.26
C PHE A 1 16.93 8.02 14.84
N ASP A 2 17.74 8.64 13.99
CA ASP A 2 17.39 8.93 12.59
C ASP A 2 18.02 7.90 11.64
N ALA A 3 18.37 6.73 12.14
CA ALA A 3 18.91 5.66 11.32
C ALA A 3 17.84 5.10 10.37
N PRO A 4 18.18 4.75 9.14
CA PRO A 4 17.28 4.03 8.27
C PRO A 4 16.95 2.66 8.86
N VAL A 5 15.69 2.26 8.77
CA VAL A 5 15.23 0.94 9.20
C VAL A 5 14.90 0.11 7.97
N PHE A 6 15.62 -0.98 7.80
CA PHE A 6 15.38 -1.96 6.75
C PHE A 6 14.59 -3.13 7.33
N THR A 7 13.54 -3.52 6.63
CA THR A 7 12.73 -4.69 6.97
C THR A 7 12.76 -5.66 5.80
N LEU A 8 13.04 -6.92 6.07
CA LEU A 8 12.89 -8.02 5.12
C LEU A 8 12.01 -9.07 5.76
N SER A 9 10.93 -9.44 5.09
CA SER A 9 10.06 -10.52 5.51
C SER A 9 9.86 -11.53 4.41
N HIS A 10 9.78 -12.80 4.79
CA HIS A 10 9.44 -13.90 3.89
C HIS A 10 8.40 -14.79 4.57
N THR A 11 7.26 -14.94 3.92
CA THR A 11 6.17 -15.79 4.39
C THR A 11 6.05 -17.00 3.47
N ALA A 12 6.16 -18.20 4.05
CA ALA A 12 6.03 -19.45 3.33
C ALA A 12 4.84 -20.26 3.86
N GLY A 13 4.01 -20.77 2.97
CA GLY A 13 2.95 -21.73 3.23
C GLY A 13 3.14 -22.98 2.38
N PHE A 14 2.85 -24.15 2.92
CA PHE A 14 3.09 -25.43 2.26
C PHE A 14 1.76 -26.17 2.05
N LYS A 15 1.54 -26.60 0.81
CA LYS A 15 0.39 -27.45 0.46
C LYS A 15 0.48 -28.79 1.22
N GLY A 16 -0.64 -29.22 1.79
CA GLY A 16 -0.74 -30.50 2.53
C GLY A 16 -0.31 -30.44 4.00
N VAL A 17 0.20 -29.30 4.48
CA VAL A 17 0.56 -29.12 5.90
C VAL A 17 -0.60 -28.42 6.61
N LEU A 18 -1.09 -29.02 7.71
CA LEU A 18 -2.17 -28.50 8.55
C LEU A 18 -3.43 -28.05 7.77
N GLY A 19 -3.75 -28.75 6.67
CA GLY A 19 -4.91 -28.42 5.83
C GLY A 19 -4.66 -27.34 4.79
N GLY A 20 -3.42 -26.91 4.58
CA GLY A 20 -3.07 -25.94 3.54
C GLY A 20 -3.32 -26.51 2.13
N GLU A 21 -4.04 -25.78 1.30
CA GLU A 21 -4.38 -26.19 -0.08
C GLU A 21 -3.39 -25.66 -1.12
N TYR A 22 -2.64 -24.60 -0.79
CA TYR A 22 -1.75 -23.88 -1.73
C TYR A 22 -0.34 -23.78 -1.20
N ASN A 23 0.63 -23.75 -2.13
CA ASN A 23 1.99 -23.30 -1.83
C ASN A 23 2.01 -21.78 -1.91
N TYR A 24 2.47 -21.12 -0.86
CA TYR A 24 2.52 -19.67 -0.72
C TYR A 24 3.94 -19.22 -0.42
N ASN A 25 4.48 -18.29 -1.19
CA ASN A 25 5.79 -17.69 -0.94
C ASN A 25 5.72 -16.20 -1.25
N LEU A 26 5.64 -15.39 -0.22
CA LEU A 26 5.65 -13.93 -0.31
C LEU A 26 6.95 -13.40 0.28
N THR A 27 7.66 -12.58 -0.48
CA THR A 27 8.81 -11.82 0.02
C THR A 27 8.49 -10.35 -0.03
N GLU A 28 8.72 -9.65 1.08
CA GLU A 28 8.53 -8.21 1.18
C GLU A 28 9.78 -7.54 1.74
N ILE A 29 10.08 -6.37 1.20
CA ILE A 29 11.14 -5.49 1.67
C ILE A 29 10.55 -4.15 2.05
N GLY A 30 11.08 -3.53 3.09
CA GLY A 30 10.66 -2.21 3.55
C GLY A 30 11.88 -1.35 3.91
N LEU A 31 11.77 -0.07 3.66
CA LEU A 31 12.73 0.94 4.07
C LEU A 31 11.98 2.10 4.68
N TYR A 32 12.23 2.38 5.95
CA TYR A 32 11.76 3.58 6.62
C TYR A 32 12.93 4.50 6.91
N LYS A 33 12.75 5.81 6.63
CA LYS A 33 13.72 6.83 6.95
C LYS A 33 13.03 8.12 7.34
N ARG A 34 13.48 8.73 8.43
CA ARG A 34 13.11 10.09 8.85
C ARG A 34 14.20 11.06 8.50
N PHE A 35 13.79 12.21 7.95
CA PHE A 35 14.66 13.35 7.67
C PHE A 35 14.20 14.56 8.48
N TRP A 36 15.12 15.21 9.16
CA TRP A 36 14.87 16.42 9.92
C TRP A 36 15.39 17.63 9.15
N PHE A 37 14.55 18.64 8.99
CA PHE A 37 14.88 19.87 8.29
C PHE A 37 14.71 21.06 9.23
N SER A 38 15.53 21.20 10.24
CA SER A 38 15.56 22.36 11.15
C SER A 38 14.20 23.08 11.28
N SER A 39 14.03 24.22 10.59
CA SER A 39 12.81 25.02 10.64
C SER A 39 11.65 24.54 9.74
N TRP A 40 11.83 23.51 8.94
CA TRP A 40 10.83 22.94 8.03
C TRP A 40 10.22 21.63 8.55
N GLY A 41 10.55 21.28 9.79
CA GLY A 41 9.99 20.10 10.45
C GLY A 41 10.67 18.82 10.01
N LYS A 42 9.87 17.77 9.75
CA LYS A 42 10.37 16.42 9.42
C LYS A 42 9.63 15.82 8.25
N ILE A 43 10.34 15.00 7.50
CA ILE A 43 9.76 14.13 6.48
C ILE A 43 9.98 12.68 6.92
N ASP A 44 8.89 11.94 7.01
CA ASP A 44 8.90 10.50 7.18
C ASP A 44 8.67 9.86 5.80
N MET A 45 9.58 9.01 5.37
CA MET A 45 9.51 8.29 4.10
C MET A 45 9.48 6.78 4.37
N PHE A 46 8.52 6.10 3.78
CA PHE A 46 8.40 4.66 3.82
C PHE A 46 8.28 4.10 2.40
N VAL A 47 9.21 3.24 2.03
CA VAL A 47 9.21 2.53 0.74
C VAL A 47 8.99 1.05 1.04
N LYS A 48 8.05 0.44 0.36
CA LYS A 48 7.75 -0.99 0.51
C LYS A 48 7.62 -1.64 -0.86
N GLY A 49 8.07 -2.87 -0.96
CA GLY A 49 7.89 -3.68 -2.16
C GLY A 49 7.74 -5.14 -1.81
N GLY A 50 7.01 -5.87 -2.64
CA GLY A 50 6.79 -7.29 -2.40
C GLY A 50 6.50 -8.06 -3.68
N ALA A 51 6.77 -9.36 -3.61
CA ALA A 51 6.49 -10.29 -4.70
C ALA A 51 5.98 -11.62 -4.17
N GLN A 52 4.85 -12.05 -4.72
CA GLN A 52 4.29 -13.40 -4.58
C GLN A 52 4.86 -14.30 -5.66
N TRP A 53 5.59 -15.32 -5.27
CA TRP A 53 6.33 -16.18 -6.20
C TRP A 53 5.53 -17.32 -6.77
N ASN A 54 4.56 -17.84 -6.03
CA ASN A 54 3.73 -18.98 -6.44
C ASN A 54 2.49 -18.55 -7.20
N LYS A 55 1.88 -19.51 -7.91
CA LYS A 55 0.52 -19.39 -8.39
C LYS A 55 -0.43 -19.56 -7.23
N VAL A 56 -1.31 -18.59 -7.04
CA VAL A 56 -2.27 -18.55 -5.94
C VAL A 56 -3.61 -17.98 -6.39
N PRO A 57 -4.73 -18.37 -5.79
CA PRO A 57 -6.03 -17.76 -6.05
C PRO A 57 -6.09 -16.33 -5.54
N PHE A 58 -7.06 -15.54 -6.04
CA PHE A 58 -7.15 -14.10 -5.74
C PHE A 58 -7.16 -13.76 -4.25
N PRO A 59 -7.74 -14.54 -3.32
CA PRO A 59 -7.71 -14.20 -1.89
C PRO A 59 -6.31 -14.22 -1.27
N LEU A 60 -5.35 -14.88 -1.92
CA LEU A 60 -3.96 -14.96 -1.49
C LEU A 60 -3.03 -14.00 -2.26
N LEU A 61 -3.59 -13.21 -3.18
CA LEU A 61 -2.85 -12.14 -3.85
C LEU A 61 -2.56 -10.96 -2.92
N ILE A 62 -1.60 -10.16 -3.28
CA ILE A 62 -1.26 -8.94 -2.55
C ILE A 62 -2.33 -7.88 -2.82
N MET A 63 -2.96 -7.43 -1.75
CA MET A 63 -3.95 -6.36 -1.79
C MET A 63 -3.35 -5.12 -1.13
N PRO A 64 -3.46 -3.93 -1.75
CA PRO A 64 -3.09 -2.69 -1.08
C PRO A 64 -3.89 -2.51 0.20
N ALA A 65 -3.23 -2.06 1.26
CA ALA A 65 -3.89 -1.81 2.53
C ALA A 65 -4.83 -0.60 2.40
N ALA A 66 -6.13 -0.85 2.23
CA ALA A 66 -7.17 0.16 2.20
C ALA A 66 -7.53 0.61 3.62
N ASN A 67 -7.70 1.91 3.84
CA ASN A 67 -8.20 2.42 5.10
C ASN A 67 -9.73 2.20 5.20
N LEU A 68 -10.12 1.26 6.03
CA LEU A 68 -11.53 0.94 6.28
C LEU A 68 -12.08 1.65 7.54
N SER A 69 -11.32 2.57 8.12
CA SER A 69 -11.70 3.29 9.33
C SER A 69 -11.97 4.77 9.05
N TYR A 70 -12.65 5.44 9.98
CA TYR A 70 -12.86 6.89 9.96
C TYR A 70 -11.62 7.69 10.40
N ILE A 71 -10.58 7.01 10.89
CA ILE A 71 -9.34 7.63 11.35
C ILE A 71 -8.27 7.39 10.29
N LEU A 72 -7.51 8.44 9.94
CA LEU A 72 -6.37 8.33 9.05
C LEU A 72 -5.31 7.41 9.66
N GLN A 73 -5.03 6.32 8.99
CA GLN A 73 -3.99 5.37 9.37
C GLN A 73 -2.76 5.58 8.49
N ARG A 74 -1.59 5.47 9.10
CA ARG A 74 -0.33 5.44 8.34
C ARG A 74 -0.27 4.14 7.53
N GLU A 75 0.46 4.18 6.44
CA GLU A 75 0.71 3.02 5.56
C GLU A 75 -0.55 2.44 4.87
N THR A 76 -1.72 3.08 5.01
CA THR A 76 -2.94 2.68 4.30
C THR A 76 -3.33 3.73 3.27
N PHE A 77 -3.91 3.31 2.18
CA PHE A 77 -4.49 4.18 1.16
C PHE A 77 -5.92 4.56 1.58
N ASN A 78 -6.26 5.84 1.46
CA ASN A 78 -7.54 6.35 1.95
C ASN A 78 -8.65 6.34 0.89
N LEU A 79 -8.29 6.32 -0.40
CA LEU A 79 -9.22 6.39 -1.51
C LEU A 79 -9.35 5.08 -2.28
N ILE A 80 -8.57 4.06 -1.93
CA ILE A 80 -8.69 2.70 -2.48
C ILE A 80 -9.74 1.94 -1.66
N ASN A 81 -10.64 1.24 -2.36
CA ASN A 81 -11.56 0.32 -1.72
C ASN A 81 -10.87 -1.00 -1.37
N ASN A 82 -11.44 -1.71 -0.39
CA ASN A 82 -10.94 -3.03 -0.06
C ASN A 82 -11.04 -3.97 -1.27
N MET A 83 -9.97 -4.71 -1.54
CA MET A 83 -9.85 -5.64 -2.68
C MET A 83 -9.97 -4.99 -4.07
N GLU A 84 -9.85 -3.68 -4.19
CA GLU A 84 -9.97 -3.00 -5.48
C GLU A 84 -8.86 -3.40 -6.44
N PHE A 85 -7.62 -3.46 -5.96
CA PHE A 85 -6.46 -3.87 -6.77
C PHE A 85 -5.89 -5.20 -6.27
N LEU A 86 -5.68 -6.12 -7.22
CA LEU A 86 -5.09 -7.43 -6.96
C LEU A 86 -3.75 -7.53 -7.70
N ASN A 87 -2.68 -7.74 -6.95
CA ASN A 87 -1.32 -7.75 -7.48
C ASN A 87 -0.56 -8.99 -7.01
N ASP A 88 0.39 -9.45 -7.77
CA ASP A 88 1.38 -10.43 -7.30
C ASP A 88 2.76 -9.79 -7.10
N ARG A 89 2.93 -8.55 -7.55
CA ARG A 89 4.11 -7.70 -7.29
C ARG A 89 3.65 -6.29 -7.05
N TYR A 90 4.29 -5.61 -6.10
CA TYR A 90 3.99 -4.21 -5.82
C TYR A 90 5.21 -3.44 -5.35
N ALA A 91 5.15 -2.14 -5.55
CA ALA A 91 6.01 -1.17 -4.90
C ALA A 91 5.15 -0.01 -4.41
N SER A 92 5.38 0.44 -3.19
CA SER A 92 4.67 1.57 -2.61
C SER A 92 5.63 2.57 -1.99
N LEU A 93 5.25 3.83 -2.06
CA LEU A 93 5.94 4.95 -1.42
C LEU A 93 4.92 5.71 -0.59
N ASP A 94 5.23 5.96 0.67
CA ASP A 94 4.49 6.85 1.57
C ASP A 94 5.45 7.92 2.07
N VAL A 95 5.10 9.18 1.84
CA VAL A 95 5.87 10.35 2.28
C VAL A 95 4.94 11.23 3.09
N SER A 96 5.29 11.48 4.34
CA SER A 96 4.57 12.37 5.24
C SER A 96 5.48 13.51 5.69
N TRP A 97 5.13 14.73 5.34
CA TRP A 97 5.85 15.93 5.73
C TRP A 97 5.08 16.71 6.80
N ASP A 98 5.64 16.79 7.99
CA ASP A 98 5.16 17.63 9.10
C ASP A 98 5.96 18.92 9.08
N LEU A 99 5.31 20.04 8.71
CA LEU A 99 5.93 21.35 8.57
C LEU A 99 6.12 22.07 9.91
N ASN A 100 5.69 21.46 11.02
CA ASN A 100 5.85 21.99 12.38
C ASN A 100 5.31 23.42 12.56
N GLY A 101 4.22 23.78 11.89
CA GLY A 101 3.60 25.10 11.97
C GLY A 101 4.34 26.21 11.19
N LYS A 102 5.18 25.86 10.23
CA LYS A 102 5.99 26.80 9.47
C LYS A 102 5.16 27.91 8.82
N ILE A 103 3.99 27.58 8.29
CA ILE A 103 3.08 28.50 7.62
C ILE A 103 2.15 29.13 8.66
N PHE A 104 1.48 28.34 9.48
CA PHE A 104 0.43 28.80 10.41
C PHE A 104 0.98 29.68 11.51
N ASN A 105 2.22 29.49 11.96
CA ASN A 105 2.86 30.36 12.94
C ASN A 105 3.17 31.77 12.43
N ARG A 106 3.07 32.02 11.13
CA ARG A 106 3.21 33.36 10.51
C ARG A 106 1.91 34.16 10.55
N ILE A 107 0.78 33.47 10.71
CA ILE A 107 -0.55 34.09 10.74
C ILE A 107 -0.95 34.27 12.22
N PRO A 108 -1.11 35.52 12.74
CA PRO A 108 -1.29 35.76 14.18
C PRO A 108 -2.46 35.02 14.81
N LEU A 109 -3.56 34.84 14.05
CA LEU A 109 -4.75 34.13 14.50
C LEU A 109 -4.49 32.61 14.62
N LEU A 110 -3.90 32.00 13.58
CA LEU A 110 -3.62 30.57 13.53
C LEU A 110 -2.50 30.16 14.49
N LYS A 111 -1.54 31.05 14.74
CA LYS A 111 -0.49 30.84 15.74
C LYS A 111 -1.07 30.58 17.14
N LYS A 112 -2.18 31.25 17.51
CA LYS A 112 -2.84 31.04 18.81
C LYS A 112 -3.48 29.67 18.92
N LEU A 113 -3.92 29.07 17.81
CA LEU A 113 -4.53 27.74 17.77
C LEU A 113 -3.48 26.62 17.85
N LYS A 114 -2.18 26.93 17.68
CA LYS A 114 -1.07 25.96 17.70
C LYS A 114 -1.23 24.81 16.68
N TRP A 115 -1.94 25.07 15.61
CA TRP A 115 -2.11 24.11 14.53
C TRP A 115 -0.82 23.87 13.78
N ARG A 116 -0.65 22.66 13.25
CA ARG A 116 0.53 22.25 12.49
C ARG A 116 0.09 21.65 11.19
N GLU A 117 0.73 22.06 10.12
CA GLU A 117 0.45 21.56 8.78
C GLU A 117 1.16 20.23 8.56
N ALA A 118 0.44 19.29 7.96
CA ALA A 118 0.99 18.04 7.46
C ALA A 118 0.61 17.86 5.99
N ILE A 119 1.54 17.39 5.18
CA ILE A 119 1.32 17.05 3.77
C ILE A 119 1.69 15.57 3.61
N GLY A 120 0.79 14.80 3.02
CA GLY A 120 1.01 13.40 2.70
C GLY A 120 1.01 13.17 1.19
N PHE A 121 1.89 12.30 0.74
CA PHE A 121 1.92 11.78 -0.62
C PHE A 121 2.10 10.27 -0.58
N LYS A 122 1.23 9.55 -1.27
CA LYS A 122 1.31 8.09 -1.38
C LYS A 122 1.26 7.67 -2.83
N MET A 123 2.06 6.69 -3.16
CA MET A 123 2.10 6.11 -4.50
C MET A 123 2.12 4.58 -4.40
N LEU A 124 1.36 3.94 -5.26
CA LEU A 124 1.33 2.49 -5.39
C LEU A 124 1.54 2.11 -6.84
N TYR A 125 2.46 1.23 -7.06
CA TYR A 125 2.67 0.55 -8.32
C TYR A 125 2.42 -0.94 -8.11
N GLY A 126 1.52 -1.52 -8.88
CA GLY A 126 1.15 -2.91 -8.80
C GLY A 126 1.19 -3.61 -10.15
N HIS A 127 1.45 -4.89 -10.13
CA HIS A 127 1.45 -5.74 -11.31
C HIS A 127 0.88 -7.11 -10.96
N LEU A 128 0.08 -7.67 -11.87
CA LEU A 128 -0.38 -9.04 -11.80
C LEU A 128 0.17 -9.81 -13.01
N THR A 129 1.01 -10.81 -12.74
CA THR A 129 1.56 -11.67 -13.79
C THR A 129 0.48 -12.58 -14.37
N ASP A 130 0.67 -12.99 -15.61
CA ASP A 130 -0.29 -13.84 -16.33
C ASP A 130 -0.62 -15.12 -15.58
N LYS A 131 0.34 -15.72 -14.87
CA LYS A 131 0.15 -16.96 -14.08
C LYS A 131 -0.92 -16.86 -12.99
N ASN A 132 -1.14 -15.67 -12.43
CA ASN A 132 -2.08 -15.37 -11.35
C ASN A 132 -3.35 -14.66 -11.84
N ASN A 133 -3.47 -14.45 -13.15
CA ASN A 133 -4.60 -13.76 -13.74
C ASN A 133 -5.64 -14.75 -14.27
N PRO A 134 -6.80 -14.90 -13.61
CA PRO A 134 -7.84 -15.84 -14.05
C PRO A 134 -8.45 -15.49 -15.41
N MET A 135 -8.38 -14.22 -15.84
CA MET A 135 -8.86 -13.80 -17.16
C MET A 135 -7.97 -14.30 -18.31
N LYS A 136 -6.71 -14.61 -18.02
CA LYS A 136 -5.76 -15.19 -18.98
C LYS A 136 -5.83 -16.73 -19.02
N HIS A 137 -6.38 -17.34 -17.98
CA HIS A 137 -6.50 -18.79 -17.85
C HIS A 137 -7.96 -19.19 -17.51
N PRO A 138 -8.91 -18.97 -18.45
CA PRO A 138 -10.30 -19.36 -18.25
C PRO A 138 -10.39 -20.89 -18.12
N GLY A 139 -10.99 -21.37 -17.04
CA GLY A 139 -11.15 -22.81 -16.74
C GLY A 139 -10.07 -23.39 -15.81
N ASP A 140 -9.12 -22.61 -15.34
CA ASP A 140 -8.18 -23.04 -14.32
C ASP A 140 -8.85 -23.05 -12.94
N SER A 141 -9.11 -24.25 -12.42
CA SER A 141 -9.82 -24.45 -11.14
C SER A 141 -9.01 -23.98 -9.91
N GLU A 142 -7.70 -23.77 -10.06
CA GLU A 142 -6.86 -23.25 -8.97
C GLU A 142 -6.94 -21.70 -8.86
N LEU A 143 -7.39 -21.03 -9.92
CA LEU A 143 -7.57 -19.57 -9.93
C LEU A 143 -9.08 -19.28 -9.83
N PHE A 144 -9.51 -18.66 -8.74
CA PHE A 144 -10.88 -18.19 -8.61
C PHE A 144 -11.09 -16.95 -9.47
N LEU A 145 -12.27 -16.82 -10.07
CA LEU A 145 -12.67 -15.60 -10.78
C LEU A 145 -12.68 -14.41 -9.80
N PHE A 146 -12.34 -13.24 -10.33
CA PHE A 146 -12.39 -12.01 -9.52
C PHE A 146 -13.82 -11.73 -9.03
N PRO A 147 -13.96 -11.19 -7.81
CA PRO A 147 -15.26 -10.90 -7.26
C PRO A 147 -16.02 -9.88 -8.12
N THR A 148 -17.31 -10.14 -8.29
CA THR A 148 -18.22 -9.25 -8.99
C THR A 148 -19.39 -8.89 -8.08
N ARG A 149 -19.88 -7.67 -8.19
CA ARG A 149 -21.08 -7.20 -7.51
C ARG A 149 -22.04 -6.64 -8.55
N ASP A 150 -23.30 -7.09 -8.56
CA ASP A 150 -24.33 -6.67 -9.54
C ASP A 150 -23.86 -6.81 -11.00
N GLY A 151 -23.09 -7.88 -11.29
CA GLY A 151 -22.55 -8.14 -12.64
C GLY A 151 -21.35 -7.26 -13.04
N ARG A 152 -20.86 -6.40 -12.13
CA ARG A 152 -19.69 -5.55 -12.37
C ARG A 152 -18.48 -6.07 -11.58
N PRO A 153 -17.28 -6.08 -12.16
CA PRO A 153 -16.08 -6.44 -11.42
C PRO A 153 -15.83 -5.41 -10.30
N THR A 154 -15.51 -5.90 -9.10
CA THR A 154 -15.12 -5.07 -7.96
C THR A 154 -13.63 -5.04 -7.73
N SER A 155 -12.90 -5.90 -8.42
CA SER A 155 -11.44 -5.99 -8.34
C SER A 155 -10.84 -5.83 -9.72
N PHE A 156 -9.73 -5.11 -9.79
CA PHE A 156 -9.05 -4.75 -11.02
C PHE A 156 -7.57 -5.10 -10.96
N VAL A 157 -6.99 -5.33 -12.13
CA VAL A 157 -5.54 -5.39 -12.30
C VAL A 157 -5.03 -3.99 -12.57
N MET A 158 -4.01 -3.56 -11.85
CA MET A 158 -3.39 -2.25 -12.10
C MET A 158 -2.72 -2.22 -13.46
N ASP A 159 -2.82 -1.07 -14.13
CA ASP A 159 -2.04 -0.83 -15.36
C ASP A 159 -0.55 -0.67 -14.97
N PRO A 160 0.36 -1.48 -15.53
CA PRO A 160 1.79 -1.38 -15.23
C PRO A 160 2.44 -0.05 -15.65
N LYS A 161 1.74 0.79 -16.42
CA LYS A 161 2.25 2.09 -16.88
C LYS A 161 1.82 3.27 -16.02
N THR A 162 0.73 3.11 -15.25
CA THR A 162 0.13 4.21 -14.48
C THR A 162 0.07 3.85 -13.00
N PRO A 163 0.94 4.42 -12.15
CA PRO A 163 0.84 4.22 -10.71
C PRO A 163 -0.40 4.92 -10.15
N TYR A 164 -0.97 4.33 -9.12
CA TYR A 164 -1.98 5.00 -8.30
C TYR A 164 -1.31 6.00 -7.35
N MET A 165 -1.89 7.19 -7.19
CA MET A 165 -1.34 8.24 -6.34
C MET A 165 -2.41 8.92 -5.51
N GLU A 166 -2.09 9.21 -4.26
CA GLU A 166 -2.90 10.01 -3.33
C GLU A 166 -2.08 11.17 -2.77
N CYS A 167 -2.71 12.34 -2.63
CA CYS A 167 -2.18 13.46 -1.88
C CYS A 167 -3.14 13.83 -0.75
N SER A 168 -2.60 14.20 0.40
CA SER A 168 -3.38 14.63 1.55
C SER A 168 -2.77 15.87 2.19
N VAL A 169 -3.64 16.73 2.73
CA VAL A 169 -3.26 17.88 3.55
C VAL A 169 -4.01 17.76 4.87
N GLY A 170 -3.29 17.90 5.97
CA GLY A 170 -3.81 17.81 7.33
C GLY A 170 -3.38 19.00 8.20
N ILE A 171 -4.07 19.16 9.30
CA ILE A 171 -3.79 20.16 10.34
C ILE A 171 -3.92 19.52 11.73
#